data_279c4eeb4100c0d12e817e4e1e3d67dd
#
_entry.id   279c4eeb4100c0d12e817e4e1e3d67dd
#
_cell.length_a   1.000
_cell.length_b   1.000
_cell.length_c   1.000
_cell.angle_alpha   90.00
_cell.angle_beta   90.00
_cell.angle_gamma   90.00
#
_symmetry.space_group_name_H-M   'P 1'
#
loop_
_entity.id
_entity.type
_entity.pdbx_description
1 polymer ?
#
loop_
_entity_poly.entity_id
_entity_poly.type
_entity_poly.pdbx_seq_one_letter_code
_entity_poly.pdbx_strand_id
1 'polypeptide(L)'
;MKNSKSITSNLVILGSLGLLFLGACSNTNQVANTETPATPIAETPAASVAPVAQSNNEHGASKGGQVVETGTYHLEFLADKEAGGSHLDLYLLTGDTHETVPDANVTAEVQTPDGTEKTLPFTYNSGDKHYTAMLNEAASGQYQVRITADVKGEKVNGRFSFNR
;
A
#
# COMPACT_ATOMS: atom_id res chain seq x y z
N MET A 1 37.90 13.71 -32.85
CA MET A 1 37.90 15.08 -32.32
C MET A 1 37.24 15.04 -30.95
N LYS A 2 38.04 15.40 -29.98
CA LYS A 2 37.74 15.50 -28.55
C LYS A 2 36.71 16.59 -28.28
N ASN A 3 35.73 16.36 -27.38
CA ASN A 3 35.33 17.40 -26.45
C ASN A 3 34.80 16.76 -25.16
N SER A 4 35.68 16.71 -24.21
CA SER A 4 35.45 16.58 -22.79
C SER A 4 34.93 17.93 -22.25
N LYS A 5 33.84 17.94 -21.49
CA LYS A 5 33.53 19.01 -20.54
C LYS A 5 33.23 18.44 -19.17
N SER A 6 34.28 18.41 -18.40
CA SER A 6 34.27 18.38 -16.94
C SER A 6 33.63 19.66 -16.41
N ILE A 7 32.66 19.52 -15.48
CA ILE A 7 32.28 20.64 -14.62
C ILE A 7 32.36 20.15 -13.18
N THR A 8 33.35 20.70 -12.54
CA THR A 8 33.71 20.58 -11.14
C THR A 8 32.74 21.35 -10.22
N SER A 9 32.49 20.74 -9.07
CA SER A 9 32.48 21.33 -7.73
C SER A 9 31.54 22.52 -7.44
N ASN A 10 30.68 22.35 -6.44
CA ASN A 10 30.76 23.25 -5.29
C ASN A 10 30.12 22.62 -4.05
N LEU A 11 30.96 22.33 -3.10
CA LEU A 11 30.72 22.04 -1.71
C LEU A 11 30.37 23.38 -1.01
N VAL A 12 29.18 23.48 -0.41
CA VAL A 12 28.92 24.52 0.59
C VAL A 12 28.39 23.84 1.87
N ILE A 13 29.30 23.81 2.82
CA ILE A 13 29.04 23.52 4.23
C ILE A 13 28.65 24.85 4.87
N LEU A 14 27.49 24.93 5.47
CA LEU A 14 27.23 25.92 6.53
C LEU A 14 26.44 25.24 7.64
N GLY A 15 27.12 25.14 8.77
CA GLY A 15 26.58 24.74 10.04
C GLY A 15 25.77 25.86 10.70
N SER A 16 24.85 25.46 11.57
CA SER A 16 24.26 26.29 12.63
C SER A 16 23.68 25.31 13.68
N LEU A 17 24.27 25.29 14.69
CA LEU A 17 24.35 25.51 16.12
C LEU A 17 23.02 25.96 16.76
N GLY A 18 22.55 25.14 17.75
CA GLY A 18 21.92 25.64 18.98
C GLY A 18 20.41 25.66 19.03
N LEU A 19 19.79 24.91 19.95
CA LEU A 19 19.27 25.40 21.23
C LEU A 19 18.69 24.25 22.06
N LEU A 20 19.32 24.06 23.21
CA LEU A 20 18.80 23.29 24.35
C LEU A 20 17.69 24.12 25.03
N PHE A 21 16.51 23.54 25.20
CA PHE A 21 15.54 24.00 26.20
C PHE A 21 15.33 22.92 27.27
N LEU A 22 16.03 23.11 28.38
CA LEU A 22 15.68 22.51 29.65
C LEU A 22 14.57 23.36 30.29
N GLY A 23 13.39 22.76 30.46
CA GLY A 23 12.30 23.34 31.22
C GLY A 23 11.87 22.38 32.33
N ALA A 24 12.50 22.46 33.45
CA ALA A 24 12.01 21.87 34.69
C ALA A 24 11.00 22.81 35.34
N CYS A 25 9.81 22.32 35.65
CA CYS A 25 8.91 22.92 36.62
C CYS A 25 8.43 21.83 37.58
N SER A 26 9.07 21.81 38.70
CA SER A 26 8.65 21.22 39.97
C SER A 26 7.51 22.06 40.55
N ASN A 27 6.38 21.44 40.90
CA ASN A 27 5.47 22.01 41.87
C ASN A 27 4.95 20.94 42.83
N THR A 28 5.52 20.97 44.02
CA THR A 28 5.08 20.27 45.20
C THR A 28 3.89 20.99 45.81
N ASN A 29 2.76 20.30 45.99
CA ASN A 29 1.80 20.58 47.04
C ASN A 29 1.25 19.28 47.59
N GLN A 30 1.68 18.97 48.77
CA GLN A 30 1.26 17.91 49.66
C GLN A 30 0.07 18.38 50.46
N VAL A 31 -1.10 17.72 50.36
CA VAL A 31 -2.09 17.70 51.44
C VAL A 31 -2.63 16.28 51.54
N ALA A 32 -2.61 15.80 52.77
CA ALA A 32 -2.94 14.46 53.20
C ALA A 32 -4.44 14.16 53.25
N ASN A 33 -4.72 12.88 53.19
CA ASN A 33 -5.80 12.13 53.84
C ASN A 33 -7.07 11.84 53.02
N THR A 34 -7.34 10.61 52.68
CA THR A 34 -8.25 9.65 53.36
C THR A 34 -8.46 8.43 52.39
N GLU A 35 -8.31 7.25 52.97
CA GLU A 35 -8.47 5.95 52.32
C GLU A 35 -9.87 5.69 51.81
N THR A 36 -10.01 5.14 50.60
CA THR A 36 -11.03 4.16 50.23
C THR A 36 -10.59 3.42 48.95
N PRO A 37 -10.69 2.10 48.84
CA PRO A 37 -10.06 1.30 47.82
C PRO A 37 -10.83 1.46 46.49
N ALA A 38 -10.18 2.00 45.49
CA ALA A 38 -10.66 2.02 44.12
C ALA A 38 -10.10 0.84 43.34
N THR A 39 -10.99 0.11 42.76
CA THR A 39 -10.85 -0.93 41.75
C THR A 39 -9.83 -0.58 40.67
N PRO A 40 -8.96 -1.48 40.21
CA PRO A 40 -8.03 -1.21 39.11
C PRO A 40 -8.82 -1.02 37.81
N ILE A 41 -8.71 0.16 37.24
CA ILE A 41 -9.16 0.44 35.88
C ILE A 41 -8.16 -0.24 34.96
N ALA A 42 -8.64 -1.24 34.20
CA ALA A 42 -7.90 -1.92 33.18
C ALA A 42 -7.43 -0.92 32.12
N GLU A 43 -6.13 -0.88 31.89
CA GLU A 43 -5.53 -0.23 30.74
C GLU A 43 -6.12 -0.84 29.47
N THR A 44 -6.74 -0.02 28.64
CA THR A 44 -7.20 -0.42 27.33
C THR A 44 -5.99 -0.65 26.45
N PRO A 45 -5.74 -1.87 25.94
CA PRO A 45 -4.68 -2.08 24.98
C PRO A 45 -5.03 -1.36 23.69
N ALA A 46 -4.02 -0.70 23.12
CA ALA A 46 -4.08 -0.07 21.80
C ALA A 46 -4.75 -1.02 20.80
N ALA A 47 -5.75 -0.50 20.12
CA ALA A 47 -6.48 -1.24 19.08
C ALA A 47 -5.49 -1.71 18.01
N SER A 48 -5.21 -3.01 18.03
CA SER A 48 -4.70 -3.74 16.90
C SER A 48 -5.71 -3.57 15.77
N VAL A 49 -5.33 -2.89 14.71
CA VAL A 49 -6.11 -2.86 13.46
C VAL A 49 -6.13 -4.28 12.92
N ALA A 50 -7.19 -5.00 13.22
CA ALA A 50 -7.48 -6.27 12.59
C ALA A 50 -7.58 -6.05 11.08
N PRO A 51 -7.11 -7.00 10.25
CA PRO A 51 -7.35 -6.94 8.82
C PRO A 51 -8.86 -6.89 8.61
N VAL A 52 -9.28 -5.93 7.80
CA VAL A 52 -10.70 -5.75 7.45
C VAL A 52 -11.17 -7.07 6.84
N ALA A 53 -12.11 -7.70 7.51
CA ALA A 53 -12.72 -8.95 7.09
C ALA A 53 -13.32 -8.76 5.70
N GLN A 54 -13.02 -9.72 4.83
CA GLN A 54 -13.67 -9.93 3.55
C GLN A 54 -15.19 -9.82 3.72
N SER A 55 -15.76 -8.79 3.11
CA SER A 55 -17.20 -8.72 2.91
C SER A 55 -17.54 -9.77 1.84
N ASN A 56 -18.07 -10.91 2.26
CA ASN A 56 -18.69 -11.88 1.37
C ASN A 56 -20.02 -11.30 0.89
N ASN A 57 -19.95 -10.37 -0.05
CA ASN A 57 -21.12 -10.04 -0.86
C ASN A 57 -21.08 -10.95 -2.09
N GLU A 58 -22.08 -11.81 -2.20
CA GLU A 58 -22.35 -12.66 -3.38
C GLU A 58 -22.75 -11.77 -4.56
N HIS A 59 -21.79 -11.14 -5.20
CA HIS A 59 -21.95 -10.43 -6.46
C HIS A 59 -20.86 -10.88 -7.43
N GLY A 60 -21.20 -11.86 -8.26
CA GLY A 60 -20.31 -12.44 -9.26
C GLY A 60 -19.38 -13.51 -8.70
N ALA A 61 -18.92 -14.43 -9.55
CA ALA A 61 -17.99 -15.48 -9.15
C ALA A 61 -16.61 -14.87 -8.92
N SER A 62 -16.23 -14.64 -7.65
CA SER A 62 -14.88 -14.26 -7.26
C SER A 62 -13.86 -15.28 -7.75
N LYS A 63 -12.71 -14.82 -8.21
CA LYS A 63 -11.56 -15.66 -8.58
C LYS A 63 -10.71 -16.08 -7.38
N GLY A 64 -11.09 -15.65 -6.18
CA GLY A 64 -10.39 -15.92 -4.92
C GLY A 64 -9.34 -14.90 -4.56
N GLY A 65 -9.32 -13.77 -5.24
CA GLY A 65 -8.42 -12.64 -5.01
C GLY A 65 -8.86 -11.72 -3.88
N GLN A 66 -8.05 -10.69 -3.64
CA GLN A 66 -8.41 -9.58 -2.77
C GLN A 66 -9.28 -8.59 -3.53
N VAL A 67 -10.37 -8.18 -2.94
CA VAL A 67 -11.37 -7.31 -3.58
C VAL A 67 -11.33 -5.90 -3.00
N VAL A 68 -11.39 -4.91 -3.87
CA VAL A 68 -11.59 -3.50 -3.54
C VAL A 68 -12.67 -2.92 -4.44
N GLU A 69 -13.72 -2.39 -3.80
CA GLU A 69 -14.75 -1.60 -4.47
C GLU A 69 -14.33 -0.13 -4.48
N THR A 70 -14.36 0.51 -5.65
CA THR A 70 -14.02 1.91 -5.78
C THR A 70 -14.85 2.60 -6.86
N GLY A 71 -15.62 3.62 -6.47
CA GLY A 71 -16.59 4.25 -7.36
C GLY A 71 -17.60 3.24 -7.89
N THR A 72 -17.69 3.14 -9.20
CA THR A 72 -18.56 2.19 -9.91
C THR A 72 -17.82 0.95 -10.40
N TYR A 73 -16.64 0.66 -9.85
CA TYR A 73 -15.77 -0.43 -10.26
C TYR A 73 -15.47 -1.41 -9.14
N HIS A 74 -15.33 -2.68 -9.54
CA HIS A 74 -14.88 -3.79 -8.72
C HIS A 74 -13.49 -4.22 -9.20
N LEU A 75 -12.52 -4.20 -8.30
CA LEU A 75 -11.14 -4.64 -8.55
C LEU A 75 -10.87 -5.91 -7.75
N GLU A 76 -10.52 -7.00 -8.42
CA GLU A 76 -10.08 -8.23 -7.77
C GLU A 76 -8.65 -8.53 -8.17
N PHE A 77 -7.75 -8.63 -7.19
CA PHE A 77 -6.32 -8.80 -7.38
C PHE A 77 -5.84 -10.14 -6.87
N LEU A 78 -5.06 -10.84 -7.70
CA LEU A 78 -4.37 -12.07 -7.35
C LEU A 78 -2.86 -11.92 -7.58
N ALA A 79 -2.09 -12.68 -6.79
CA ALA A 79 -0.65 -12.77 -6.94
C ALA A 79 -0.22 -14.21 -6.78
N ASP A 80 0.20 -14.83 -7.85
CA ASP A 80 0.68 -16.21 -7.89
C ASP A 80 2.20 -16.26 -7.86
N LYS A 81 2.73 -17.09 -6.96
CA LYS A 81 4.16 -17.26 -6.78
C LYS A 81 4.75 -18.13 -7.88
N GLU A 82 5.75 -17.58 -8.58
CA GLU A 82 6.52 -18.30 -9.58
C GLU A 82 8.00 -18.41 -9.21
N ALA A 83 8.77 -19.23 -9.93
CA ALA A 83 10.18 -19.50 -9.60
C ALA A 83 11.06 -18.25 -9.59
N GLY A 84 10.85 -17.29 -10.49
CA GLY A 84 11.63 -16.07 -10.64
C GLY A 84 10.93 -14.78 -10.17
N GLY A 85 9.68 -14.86 -9.70
CA GLY A 85 8.91 -13.70 -9.40
C GLY A 85 7.47 -14.01 -8.99
N SER A 86 6.57 -13.09 -9.28
CA SER A 86 5.12 -13.28 -9.05
C SER A 86 4.34 -12.86 -10.28
N HIS A 87 3.42 -13.72 -10.69
CA HIS A 87 2.41 -13.39 -11.68
C HIS A 87 1.29 -12.62 -10.99
N LEU A 88 0.96 -11.46 -11.52
CA LEU A 88 -0.03 -10.55 -10.94
C LEU A 88 -1.20 -10.43 -11.89
N ASP A 89 -2.41 -10.73 -11.40
CA ASP A 89 -3.65 -10.61 -12.16
C ASP A 89 -4.58 -9.59 -11.52
N LEU A 90 -5.22 -8.80 -12.36
CA LEU A 90 -6.24 -7.84 -11.96
C LEU A 90 -7.48 -8.02 -12.83
N TYR A 91 -8.58 -8.39 -12.20
CA TYR A 91 -9.90 -8.30 -12.79
C TYR A 91 -10.47 -6.92 -12.49
N LEU A 92 -10.62 -6.10 -13.53
CA LEU A 92 -11.27 -4.80 -13.45
C LEU A 92 -12.66 -4.93 -14.06
N LEU A 93 -13.66 -4.81 -13.22
CA LEU A 93 -15.06 -5.05 -13.56
C LEU A 93 -15.90 -3.83 -13.22
N THR A 94 -17.07 -3.72 -13.84
CA THR A 94 -18.12 -2.78 -13.39
C THR A 94 -18.71 -3.29 -12.07
N GLY A 95 -19.02 -2.38 -11.14
CA GLY A 95 -19.51 -2.77 -9.81
C GLY A 95 -20.93 -3.31 -9.80
N ASP A 96 -21.75 -2.97 -10.79
CA ASP A 96 -23.17 -3.37 -10.88
C ASP A 96 -23.38 -4.70 -11.62
N THR A 97 -22.77 -4.85 -12.79
CA THR A 97 -22.98 -6.03 -13.66
C THR A 97 -21.80 -6.99 -13.65
N HIS A 98 -20.67 -6.62 -13.04
CA HIS A 98 -19.41 -7.38 -13.07
C HIS A 98 -18.91 -7.70 -14.49
N GLU A 99 -19.25 -6.82 -15.44
CA GLU A 99 -18.70 -6.89 -16.77
C GLU A 99 -17.26 -6.42 -16.80
N THR A 100 -16.41 -7.11 -17.54
CA THR A 100 -14.99 -6.76 -17.68
C THR A 100 -14.82 -5.42 -18.37
N VAL A 101 -13.90 -4.60 -17.89
CA VAL A 101 -13.50 -3.33 -18.49
C VAL A 101 -12.17 -3.51 -19.23
N PRO A 102 -12.17 -3.77 -20.56
CA PRO A 102 -10.95 -4.16 -21.28
C PRO A 102 -10.09 -2.97 -21.73
N ASP A 103 -10.64 -1.75 -21.78
CA ASP A 103 -10.01 -0.59 -22.41
C ASP A 103 -9.44 0.40 -21.38
N ALA A 104 -8.83 -0.12 -20.29
CA ALA A 104 -8.18 0.71 -19.30
C ALA A 104 -6.65 0.69 -19.46
N ASN A 105 -6.01 1.80 -19.10
CA ASN A 105 -4.57 1.83 -18.90
C ASN A 105 -4.27 1.53 -17.43
N VAL A 106 -3.74 0.34 -17.15
CA VAL A 106 -3.53 -0.16 -15.79
C VAL A 106 -2.05 -0.17 -15.45
N THR A 107 -1.71 0.40 -14.29
CA THR A 107 -0.35 0.43 -13.75
C THR A 107 -0.37 0.07 -12.28
N ALA A 108 0.59 -0.73 -11.83
CA ALA A 108 0.84 -0.98 -10.41
C ALA A 108 2.13 -0.30 -9.95
N GLU A 109 2.09 0.30 -8.77
CA GLU A 109 3.26 0.65 -7.98
C GLU A 109 3.41 -0.42 -6.89
N VAL A 110 4.52 -1.13 -6.91
CA VAL A 110 4.79 -2.25 -6.02
C VAL A 110 5.96 -1.89 -5.11
N GLN A 111 5.71 -1.84 -3.81
CA GLN A 111 6.76 -1.76 -2.81
C GLN A 111 7.17 -3.17 -2.40
N THR A 112 8.44 -3.48 -2.60
CA THR A 112 9.05 -4.77 -2.24
C THR A 112 9.37 -4.84 -0.74
N PRO A 113 9.66 -6.02 -0.18
CA PRO A 113 9.96 -6.18 1.26
C PRO A 113 11.17 -5.38 1.76
N ASP A 114 12.11 -5.04 0.88
CA ASP A 114 13.27 -4.18 1.19
C ASP A 114 12.97 -2.68 1.08
N GLY A 115 11.72 -2.31 0.75
CA GLY A 115 11.27 -0.93 0.60
C GLY A 115 11.51 -0.33 -0.79
N THR A 116 12.05 -1.07 -1.74
CA THR A 116 12.20 -0.60 -3.13
C THR A 116 10.84 -0.48 -3.81
N GLU A 117 10.63 0.57 -4.60
CA GLU A 117 9.42 0.76 -5.40
C GLU A 117 9.65 0.40 -6.86
N LYS A 118 8.70 -0.31 -7.44
CA LYS A 118 8.69 -0.71 -8.85
C LYS A 118 7.36 -0.33 -9.49
N THR A 119 7.42 0.21 -10.70
CA THR A 119 6.23 0.50 -11.51
C THR A 119 6.10 -0.57 -12.59
N LEU A 120 4.93 -1.20 -12.67
CA LEU A 120 4.62 -2.26 -13.61
C LEU A 120 3.39 -1.88 -14.44
N PRO A 121 3.51 -1.76 -15.75
CA PRO A 121 2.35 -1.72 -16.62
C PRO A 121 1.70 -3.10 -16.69
N PHE A 122 0.36 -3.14 -16.64
CA PHE A 122 -0.42 -4.34 -16.89
C PHE A 122 -0.88 -4.39 -18.33
N THR A 123 -0.94 -5.59 -18.88
CA THR A 123 -1.46 -5.85 -20.25
C THR A 123 -2.78 -6.60 -20.15
N TYR A 124 -3.77 -6.19 -20.94
CA TYR A 124 -5.04 -6.89 -21.00
C TYR A 124 -4.92 -8.20 -21.77
N ASN A 125 -5.31 -9.30 -21.12
CA ASN A 125 -5.46 -10.63 -21.73
C ASN A 125 -6.91 -10.84 -22.13
N SER A 126 -7.21 -10.80 -23.41
CA SER A 126 -8.57 -10.94 -23.91
C SER A 126 -9.11 -12.39 -23.81
N GLY A 127 -8.23 -13.39 -23.73
CA GLY A 127 -8.61 -14.79 -23.57
C GLY A 127 -9.22 -15.05 -22.19
N ASP A 128 -8.57 -14.55 -21.16
CA ASP A 128 -8.96 -14.76 -19.77
C ASP A 128 -9.70 -13.55 -19.16
N LYS A 129 -9.84 -12.47 -19.93
CA LYS A 129 -10.60 -11.26 -19.60
C LYS A 129 -10.12 -10.56 -18.33
N HIS A 130 -8.82 -10.47 -18.14
CA HIS A 130 -8.19 -9.75 -17.03
C HIS A 130 -6.91 -9.03 -17.48
N TYR A 131 -6.36 -8.18 -16.62
CA TYR A 131 -5.07 -7.54 -16.81
C TYR A 131 -3.99 -8.35 -16.09
N THR A 132 -2.81 -8.49 -16.70
CA THR A 132 -1.72 -9.28 -16.15
C THR A 132 -0.39 -8.55 -16.22
N ALA A 133 0.49 -8.79 -15.24
CA ALA A 133 1.86 -8.33 -15.22
C ALA A 133 2.78 -9.35 -14.52
N MET A 134 4.05 -9.40 -14.92
CA MET A 134 5.08 -10.19 -14.25
C MET A 134 5.95 -9.30 -13.36
N LEU A 135 5.95 -9.54 -12.08
CA LEU A 135 6.89 -8.95 -11.13
C LEU A 135 8.12 -9.86 -11.02
N ASN A 136 9.21 -9.49 -11.68
CA ASN A 136 10.48 -10.21 -11.60
C ASN A 136 11.23 -9.87 -10.30
N GLU A 137 10.69 -10.33 -9.18
CA GLU A 137 11.23 -10.11 -7.85
C GLU A 137 10.99 -11.35 -6.99
N ALA A 138 12.08 -11.91 -6.47
CA ALA A 138 12.06 -13.20 -5.77
C ALA A 138 12.20 -13.05 -4.24
N ALA A 139 12.37 -11.85 -3.70
CA ALA A 139 12.52 -11.60 -2.27
C ALA A 139 11.33 -12.13 -1.49
N SER A 140 11.59 -12.80 -0.37
CA SER A 140 10.51 -13.25 0.53
C SER A 140 10.09 -12.12 1.47
N GLY A 141 8.80 -12.03 1.75
CA GLY A 141 8.23 -11.03 2.62
C GLY A 141 6.95 -10.40 2.06
N GLN A 142 6.49 -9.34 2.70
CA GLN A 142 5.27 -8.65 2.33
C GLN A 142 5.54 -7.62 1.23
N TYR A 143 4.73 -7.67 0.19
CA TYR A 143 4.64 -6.70 -0.89
C TYR A 143 3.40 -5.84 -0.72
N GLN A 144 3.53 -4.52 -0.94
CA GLN A 144 2.41 -3.60 -1.01
C GLN A 144 2.19 -3.20 -2.47
N VAL A 145 0.95 -3.24 -2.92
CA VAL A 145 0.60 -2.95 -4.33
C VAL A 145 -0.44 -1.85 -4.38
N ARG A 146 -0.14 -0.78 -5.10
CA ARG A 146 -1.11 0.26 -5.45
C ARG A 146 -1.39 0.19 -6.93
N ILE A 147 -2.62 -0.17 -7.29
CA ILE A 147 -3.09 -0.19 -8.67
C ILE A 147 -3.75 1.14 -8.99
N THR A 148 -3.45 1.67 -10.17
CA THR A 148 -4.16 2.78 -10.79
C THR A 148 -4.61 2.33 -12.18
N ALA A 149 -5.90 2.36 -12.45
CA ALA A 149 -6.48 2.16 -13.76
C ALA A 149 -7.06 3.48 -14.29
N ASP A 150 -6.70 3.85 -15.51
CA ASP A 150 -7.34 4.96 -16.24
C ASP A 150 -8.38 4.37 -17.18
N VAL A 151 -9.64 4.57 -16.85
CA VAL A 151 -10.78 4.13 -17.64
C VAL A 151 -11.38 5.34 -18.34
N LYS A 152 -10.98 5.59 -19.59
CA LYS A 152 -11.49 6.70 -20.41
C LYS A 152 -11.36 8.07 -19.73
N GLY A 153 -10.26 8.27 -18.97
CA GLY A 153 -9.96 9.50 -18.24
C GLY A 153 -10.40 9.49 -16.78
N GLU A 154 -11.19 8.51 -16.34
CA GLU A 154 -11.50 8.31 -14.92
C GLU A 154 -10.40 7.49 -14.24
N LYS A 155 -9.91 7.97 -13.08
CA LYS A 155 -8.88 7.28 -12.29
C LYS A 155 -9.52 6.39 -11.23
N VAL A 156 -9.29 5.10 -11.37
CA VAL A 156 -9.74 4.05 -10.46
C VAL A 156 -8.53 3.52 -9.70
N ASN A 157 -8.60 3.45 -8.37
CA ASN A 157 -7.45 3.07 -7.54
C ASN A 157 -7.80 1.93 -6.57
N GLY A 158 -6.89 0.98 -6.41
CA GLY A 158 -6.98 -0.09 -5.42
C GLY A 158 -5.66 -0.28 -4.68
N ARG A 159 -5.72 -0.74 -3.43
CA ARG A 159 -4.55 -1.12 -2.63
C ARG A 159 -4.68 -2.56 -2.19
N PHE A 160 -3.61 -3.30 -2.39
CA PHE A 160 -3.52 -4.73 -2.13
C PHE A 160 -2.19 -5.06 -1.45
N SER A 161 -2.08 -6.26 -0.92
CA SER A 161 -0.81 -6.77 -0.43
C SER A 161 -0.74 -8.28 -0.60
N PHE A 162 0.45 -8.82 -0.79
CA PHE A 162 0.65 -10.26 -0.81
C PHE A 162 1.97 -10.63 -0.14
N ASN A 163 2.09 -11.89 0.25
CA ASN A 163 3.32 -12.44 0.82
C ASN A 163 3.94 -13.44 -0.15
N ARG A 164 5.26 -13.37 -0.24
CA ARG A 164 6.03 -14.27 -1.07
C ARG A 164 7.01 -15.12 -0.26
#